data_d6d0a4f99b0b0ccf844897f5d7e6f818
#
_entry.id   d6d0a4f99b0b0ccf844897f5d7e6f818
#
_cell.length_a   1.000
_cell.length_b   1.000
_cell.length_c   1.000
_cell.angle_alpha   90.00
_cell.angle_beta   90.00
_cell.angle_gamma   90.00
#
_symmetry.space_group_name_H-M   'P 1'
#
loop_
_entity.id
_entity.type
_entity.pdbx_description
1 polymer ?
#
loop_
_entity_poly.entity_id
_entity_poly.type
_entity_poly.pdbx_seq_one_letter_code
_entity_poly.pdbx_strand_id
1 'polypeptide(L)'
;YLSYSTTKAAIIQLTKTIAYQYAPKHIRCNAILPGLMRTPMVEVGLANAYADGNVDEMVRLRDAQCPMGHMGDAWDVANAALFLASDEAKYITGAELIVDGGVSLSSAPNA
;
A
#
# COMPACT_ATOMS: atom_id res chain seq x y z
N TYR A 1 9.65 0.01 -14.95
CA TYR A 1 8.31 -0.36 -14.44
C TYR A 1 7.95 -1.83 -14.63
N LEU A 2 8.46 -2.47 -15.69
CA LEU A 2 8.18 -3.88 -15.92
C LEU A 2 8.72 -4.74 -14.77
N SER A 3 10.00 -4.56 -14.39
CA SER A 3 10.60 -5.33 -13.31
C SER A 3 9.96 -4.99 -11.97
N TYR A 4 9.60 -3.73 -11.73
CA TYR A 4 8.91 -3.32 -10.50
C TYR A 4 7.55 -4.01 -10.38
N SER A 5 6.73 -3.93 -11.42
CA SER A 5 5.39 -4.55 -11.42
C SER A 5 5.46 -6.06 -11.27
N THR A 6 6.41 -6.69 -11.96
CA THR A 6 6.62 -8.14 -11.88
C THR A 6 7.04 -8.54 -10.47
N THR A 7 7.96 -7.79 -9.86
CA THR A 7 8.42 -8.06 -8.50
C THR A 7 7.30 -7.91 -7.49
N LYS A 8 6.46 -6.89 -7.62
CA LYS A 8 5.33 -6.68 -6.72
C LYS A 8 4.30 -7.81 -6.84
N ALA A 9 3.99 -8.23 -8.07
CA ALA A 9 3.09 -9.36 -8.29
C ALA A 9 3.65 -10.66 -7.70
N ALA A 10 4.97 -10.86 -7.81
CA ALA A 10 5.64 -12.02 -7.24
C ALA A 10 5.54 -12.04 -5.71
N ILE A 11 5.65 -10.89 -5.04
CA ILE A 11 5.51 -10.79 -3.59
C ILE A 11 4.10 -11.21 -3.17
N ILE A 12 3.07 -10.78 -3.88
CA ILE A 12 1.69 -11.16 -3.59
C ILE A 12 1.51 -12.67 -3.72
N GLN A 13 2.00 -13.25 -4.80
CA GLN A 13 1.89 -14.69 -5.00
C GLN A 13 2.71 -15.47 -3.97
N LEU A 14 3.90 -15.00 -3.62
CA LEU A 14 4.72 -15.59 -2.57
C LEU A 14 3.99 -15.59 -1.24
N THR A 15 3.34 -14.48 -0.90
CA THR A 15 2.52 -14.35 0.32
C THR A 15 1.46 -15.45 0.37
N LYS A 16 0.74 -15.66 -0.73
CA LYS A 16 -0.32 -16.68 -0.79
C LYS A 16 0.24 -18.09 -0.68
N THR A 17 1.37 -18.35 -1.31
CA THR A 17 2.03 -19.66 -1.26
C THR A 17 2.50 -19.97 0.15
N ILE A 18 3.14 -19.03 0.82
CA ILE A 18 3.59 -19.20 2.21
C ILE A 18 2.38 -19.42 3.11
N ALA A 19 1.34 -18.60 2.96
CA ALA A 19 0.13 -18.71 3.76
C ALA A 19 -0.47 -20.12 3.67
N TYR A 20 -0.59 -20.65 2.48
CA TYR A 20 -1.15 -21.98 2.26
C TYR A 20 -0.26 -23.07 2.84
N GLN A 21 1.04 -23.02 2.57
CA GLN A 21 1.96 -24.08 2.99
C GLN A 21 2.12 -24.16 4.50
N TYR A 22 2.08 -23.02 5.18
CA TYR A 22 2.33 -22.95 6.61
C TYR A 22 1.07 -22.81 7.46
N ALA A 23 -0.10 -22.76 6.84
CA ALA A 23 -1.36 -22.70 7.57
C ALA A 23 -1.53 -23.84 8.60
N PRO A 24 -1.16 -25.10 8.27
CA PRO A 24 -1.26 -26.18 9.25
C PRO A 24 -0.37 -25.98 10.49
N LYS A 25 0.65 -25.14 10.38
CA LYS A 25 1.54 -24.81 11.50
C LYS A 25 1.13 -23.55 12.22
N HIS A 26 -0.03 -23.00 11.90
CA HIS A 26 -0.55 -21.74 12.47
C HIS A 26 0.37 -20.55 12.23
N ILE A 27 1.08 -20.56 11.11
CA ILE A 27 1.88 -19.42 10.66
C ILE A 27 1.06 -18.71 9.60
N ARG A 28 0.83 -17.41 9.81
CA ARG A 28 0.05 -16.57 8.91
C ARG A 28 0.98 -15.70 8.07
N CYS A 29 0.57 -15.44 6.84
CA CYS A 29 1.30 -14.55 5.95
C CYS A 29 0.28 -13.70 5.17
N ASN A 30 0.39 -12.39 5.31
CA ASN A 30 -0.51 -11.44 4.67
C ASN A 30 0.28 -10.33 4.01
N ALA A 31 -0.29 -9.70 3.01
CA ALA A 31 0.32 -8.59 2.31
C ALA A 31 -0.45 -7.31 2.58
N ILE A 32 0.29 -6.19 2.69
CA ILE A 32 -0.30 -4.85 2.76
C ILE A 32 0.08 -4.13 1.47
N LEU A 33 -0.90 -3.50 0.85
CA LEU A 33 -0.73 -2.79 -0.40
C LEU A 33 -1.00 -1.29 -0.18
N PRO A 34 0.04 -0.51 0.14
CA PRO A 34 -0.13 0.94 0.35
C PRO A 34 -0.39 1.65 -0.97
N GLY A 35 -1.15 2.75 -0.89
CA GLY A 35 -1.35 3.65 -2.01
C GLY A 35 -0.36 4.81 -1.99
N LEU A 36 -0.89 6.01 -2.23
CA LEU A 36 -0.07 7.22 -2.19
C LEU A 36 0.18 7.60 -0.74
N MET A 37 1.45 7.55 -0.32
CA MET A 37 1.85 7.82 1.05
C MET A 37 2.75 9.05 1.11
N ARG A 38 2.50 9.93 2.07
CA ARG A 38 3.33 11.09 2.32
C ARG A 38 4.50 10.67 3.22
N THR A 39 5.67 10.53 2.62
CA THR A 39 6.90 10.12 3.31
C THR A 39 8.03 11.06 2.89
N PRO A 40 9.16 11.10 3.64
CA PRO A 40 10.30 11.93 3.22
C PRO A 40 10.80 11.62 1.81
N MET A 41 10.78 10.34 1.40
CA MET A 41 11.17 9.98 0.04
C MET A 41 10.24 10.60 -1.00
N VAL A 42 8.94 10.63 -0.73
CA VAL A 42 7.95 11.23 -1.61
C VAL A 42 8.09 12.76 -1.60
N GLU A 43 8.25 13.37 -0.43
CA GLU A 43 8.35 14.83 -0.32
C GLU A 43 9.57 15.38 -1.06
N VAL A 44 10.73 14.72 -0.93
CA VAL A 44 11.96 15.20 -1.55
C VAL A 44 12.08 14.71 -3.00
N GLY A 45 11.94 13.41 -3.21
CA GLY A 45 12.19 12.80 -4.53
C GLY A 45 11.15 13.20 -5.57
N LEU A 46 9.88 13.11 -5.24
CA LEU A 46 8.80 13.38 -6.19
C LEU A 46 8.54 14.87 -6.38
N ALA A 47 8.82 15.71 -5.39
CA ALA A 47 8.69 17.14 -5.56
C ALA A 47 9.60 17.64 -6.67
N ASN A 48 10.83 17.12 -6.74
CA ASN A 48 11.78 17.47 -7.80
C ASN A 48 11.29 16.99 -9.18
N ALA A 49 10.62 15.84 -9.23
CA ALA A 49 10.16 15.26 -10.49
C ALA A 49 8.89 15.95 -11.03
N TYR A 50 7.97 16.36 -10.15
CA TYR A 50 6.64 16.86 -10.55
C TYR A 50 6.46 18.35 -10.43
N ALA A 51 7.11 18.97 -9.46
CA ALA A 51 6.75 20.33 -9.05
C ALA A 51 7.96 21.24 -8.88
N ASP A 52 9.04 20.98 -9.62
CA ASP A 52 10.28 21.77 -9.61
C ASP A 52 10.82 22.01 -8.18
N GLY A 53 10.73 20.99 -7.33
CA GLY A 53 11.19 21.07 -5.96
C GLY A 53 10.20 21.70 -4.98
N ASN A 54 9.00 22.06 -5.43
CA ASN A 54 7.95 22.63 -4.56
C ASN A 54 7.18 21.51 -3.87
N VAL A 55 7.48 21.27 -2.60
CA VAL A 55 6.84 20.20 -1.81
C VAL A 55 5.34 20.43 -1.66
N ASP A 56 4.92 21.66 -1.37
CA ASP A 56 3.49 21.96 -1.16
C ASP A 56 2.67 21.71 -2.42
N GLU A 57 3.19 22.09 -3.57
CA GLU A 57 2.53 21.83 -4.84
C GLU A 57 2.46 20.31 -5.14
N MET A 58 3.52 19.58 -4.87
CA MET A 58 3.53 18.12 -5.05
C MET A 58 2.49 17.46 -4.15
N VAL A 59 2.42 17.87 -2.88
CA VAL A 59 1.42 17.34 -1.93
C VAL A 59 0.02 17.64 -2.44
N ARG A 60 -0.24 18.87 -2.88
CA ARG A 60 -1.55 19.26 -3.42
C ARG A 60 -1.95 18.38 -4.61
N LEU A 61 -1.03 18.16 -5.54
CA LEU A 61 -1.30 17.35 -6.74
C LEU A 61 -1.59 15.89 -6.38
N ARG A 62 -0.83 15.34 -5.45
CA ARG A 62 -1.02 13.94 -5.05
C ARG A 62 -2.26 13.76 -4.19
N ASP A 63 -2.55 14.69 -3.28
CA ASP A 63 -3.78 14.66 -2.49
C ASP A 63 -5.01 14.68 -3.39
N ALA A 64 -4.96 15.45 -4.47
CA ALA A 64 -6.07 15.53 -5.42
C ALA A 64 -6.32 14.21 -6.17
N GLN A 65 -5.32 13.33 -6.24
CA GLN A 65 -5.47 12.01 -6.86
C GLN A 65 -6.11 10.99 -5.93
N CYS A 66 -6.23 11.30 -4.65
CA CYS A 66 -6.76 10.38 -3.65
C CYS A 66 -8.27 10.60 -3.48
N PRO A 67 -9.11 9.57 -3.65
CA PRO A 67 -10.55 9.73 -3.44
C PRO A 67 -10.91 10.24 -2.05
N MET A 68 -10.14 9.89 -1.01
CA MET A 68 -10.37 10.43 0.34
C MET A 68 -9.88 11.87 0.50
N GLY A 69 -9.23 12.45 -0.51
CA GLY A 69 -8.83 13.85 -0.52
C GLY A 69 -7.44 14.14 0.00
N HIS A 70 -6.73 13.14 0.46
CA HIS A 70 -5.36 13.29 0.98
C HIS A 70 -4.60 11.97 0.87
N MET A 71 -3.27 12.06 0.83
CA MET A 71 -2.41 10.89 0.93
C MET A 71 -2.49 10.28 2.33
N GLY A 72 -2.20 8.99 2.43
CA GLY A 72 -1.96 8.37 3.71
C GLY A 72 -0.58 8.72 4.26
N ASP A 73 -0.33 8.31 5.51
CA ASP A 73 0.98 8.44 6.13
C ASP A 73 1.49 7.07 6.61
N ALA A 74 2.71 7.05 7.14
CA ALA A 74 3.31 5.80 7.59
C ALA A 74 2.51 5.12 8.70
N TRP A 75 1.80 5.89 9.52
CA TRP A 75 0.97 5.32 10.59
C TRP A 75 -0.23 4.56 10.06
N ASP A 76 -0.78 4.96 8.93
CA ASP A 76 -1.89 4.24 8.31
C ASP A 76 -1.46 2.81 7.93
N VAL A 77 -0.25 2.66 7.40
CA VAL A 77 0.29 1.34 7.09
C VAL A 77 0.68 0.59 8.36
N ALA A 78 1.29 1.28 9.33
CA ALA A 78 1.69 0.68 10.59
C ALA A 78 0.50 0.12 11.36
N ASN A 79 -0.62 0.82 11.39
CA ASN A 79 -1.83 0.36 12.07
C ASN A 79 -2.42 -0.88 11.39
N ALA A 80 -2.37 -0.95 10.07
CA ALA A 80 -2.79 -2.14 9.35
C ALA A 80 -1.87 -3.33 9.68
N ALA A 81 -0.56 -3.09 9.73
CA ALA A 81 0.41 -4.12 10.10
C ALA A 81 0.21 -4.61 11.52
N LEU A 82 -0.06 -3.70 12.44
CA LEU A 82 -0.32 -4.04 13.84
C LEU A 82 -1.54 -4.97 13.96
N PHE A 83 -2.63 -4.63 13.27
CA PHE A 83 -3.82 -5.48 13.27
C PHE A 83 -3.51 -6.88 12.73
N LEU A 84 -2.87 -6.95 11.57
CA LEU A 84 -2.57 -8.24 10.93
C LEU A 84 -1.61 -9.09 11.76
N ALA A 85 -0.69 -8.46 12.49
CA ALA A 85 0.26 -9.17 13.34
C ALA A 85 -0.34 -9.59 14.68
N SER A 86 -1.48 -9.01 15.07
CA SER A 86 -2.08 -9.25 16.37
C SER A 86 -2.93 -10.53 16.38
N ASP A 87 -3.27 -10.98 17.58
CA ASP A 87 -4.16 -12.14 17.76
C ASP A 87 -5.59 -11.85 17.29
N GLU A 88 -5.96 -10.58 17.11
CA GLU A 88 -7.27 -10.23 16.55
C GLU A 88 -7.41 -10.69 15.11
N ALA A 89 -6.28 -10.84 14.40
CA ALA A 89 -6.27 -11.32 13.02
C ALA A 89 -5.92 -12.82 12.92
N LYS A 90 -6.16 -13.58 13.97
CA LYS A 90 -5.68 -14.97 14.07
C LYS A 90 -6.25 -15.91 13.01
N TYR A 91 -7.33 -15.55 12.36
CA TYR A 91 -7.94 -16.38 11.31
C TYR A 91 -7.76 -15.76 9.91
N ILE A 92 -6.88 -14.77 9.79
CA ILE A 92 -6.60 -14.08 8.52
C ILE A 92 -5.23 -14.51 8.02
N THR A 93 -5.19 -15.17 6.86
CA THR A 93 -3.94 -15.54 6.20
C THR A 93 -4.14 -15.51 4.68
N GLY A 94 -3.11 -15.15 3.95
CA GLY A 94 -3.17 -15.04 2.49
C GLY A 94 -3.94 -13.81 2.01
N ALA A 95 -4.21 -12.86 2.88
CA ALA A 95 -4.98 -11.67 2.52
C ALA A 95 -4.09 -10.59 1.88
N GLU A 96 -4.72 -9.79 1.04
CA GLU A 96 -4.15 -8.57 0.48
C GLU A 96 -4.95 -7.40 1.06
N LEU A 97 -4.37 -6.69 2.01
CA LEU A 97 -5.03 -5.55 2.64
C LEU A 97 -4.61 -4.27 1.94
N ILE A 98 -5.53 -3.66 1.22
CA ILE A 98 -5.28 -2.41 0.50
C ILE A 98 -5.46 -1.24 1.46
N VAL A 99 -4.44 -0.37 1.54
CA VAL A 99 -4.43 0.81 2.40
C VAL A 99 -4.08 2.00 1.52
N ASP A 100 -5.08 2.52 0.81
CA ASP A 100 -4.82 3.46 -0.28
C ASP A 100 -5.85 4.60 -0.42
N GLY A 101 -6.75 4.76 0.54
CA GLY A 101 -7.75 5.83 0.48
C GLY A 101 -8.67 5.76 -0.74
N GLY A 102 -8.76 4.60 -1.37
CA GLY A 102 -9.61 4.38 -2.53
C GLY A 102 -8.95 4.59 -3.88
N VAL A 103 -7.62 4.84 -3.92
CA VAL A 103 -6.92 5.12 -5.19
C VAL A 103 -7.12 3.99 -6.20
N SER A 104 -7.03 2.74 -5.78
CA SER A 104 -7.19 1.60 -6.70
C SER A 104 -8.59 1.49 -7.29
N LEU A 105 -9.58 2.08 -6.65
CA LEU A 105 -10.95 2.09 -7.14
C LEU A 105 -11.17 3.16 -8.21
N SER A 106 -10.38 4.22 -8.19
CA SER A 106 -10.52 5.35 -9.11
C SER A 106 -10.08 5.02 -10.54
N SER A 107 -9.38 3.91 -10.73
CA SER A 107 -8.97 3.47 -12.06
C SER A 107 -10.06 2.75 -12.83
N ALA A 108 -11.19 2.46 -12.20
CA ALA A 108 -12.33 1.84 -12.87
C ALA A 108 -12.96 2.86 -13.84
N PRO A 109 -13.08 2.54 -15.13
CA PRO A 109 -13.69 3.47 -16.09
C PRO A 109 -15.13 3.77 -15.69
N ASN A 110 -15.48 5.03 -15.68
CA ASN A 110 -16.85 5.48 -15.44
C ASN A 110 -17.43 5.06 -14.09
N ALA A 111 -16.55 4.85 -13.14
CA ALA A 111 -16.98 4.56 -11.77
C ALA A 111 -17.56 5.80 -11.11
#